data_44620959bb633fad61f7409ff4550a69
#
_entry.id   44620959bb633fad61f7409ff4550a69
#
_cell.length_a   1.000
_cell.length_b   1.000
_cell.length_c   1.000
_cell.angle_alpha   90.00
_cell.angle_beta   90.00
_cell.angle_gamma   90.00
#
_symmetry.space_group_name_H-M   'P 1'
#
loop_
_entity.id
_entity.type
_entity.pdbx_description
1 polymer ?
#
loop_
_entity_poly.entity_id
_entity_poly.type
_entity_poly.pdbx_seq_one_letter_code
_entity_poly.pdbx_strand_id
1 'polypeptide(L)'
;MQRLRWIDDAHYAQLVAYCHALPGPTSSQAGFLLGWLRAGPVGAIAAWLAFTAPSAAVMIALAIALGAGADPSASGWIAGIKAIVPAVVLHAVAGMARTLCRGAARVAIATVAGGITLAWTHPLEQLVAIAVGALAGVAVLGVAGSGRYRPAATAAPNGAAHPDAAARSESMMPDAHPLHISRAAALACATLLAMALVGALLARDGRIAPYVSAGALVFGGGHVVLPLLEADLVPGIVDQSRFLAGYGAAQAIPGPLFTIASYLGASAAVRAGDSSGSAALWGIAATAAIFAPGLLLAACAWPAWSALSRMPRAMQALGGVQAAVTGILAAALIEIVVPASLAPAGRADLWLCAIAALAFVALRWGAPAWTVTVAGCLLGALALD
;
A
#
# COMPACT_ATOMS: atom_id res chain seq x y z
N MET A 1 4.74 -13.48 -19.07
CA MET A 1 3.50 -14.24 -18.88
C MET A 1 2.96 -14.80 -20.19
N GLN A 2 2.91 -14.04 -21.28
CA GLN A 2 2.44 -14.53 -22.60
C GLN A 2 3.21 -15.75 -23.16
N ARG A 3 4.49 -15.91 -22.87
CA ARG A 3 5.29 -17.08 -23.32
C ARG A 3 4.97 -18.41 -22.61
N LEU A 4 4.48 -18.38 -21.38
CA LEU A 4 4.29 -19.58 -20.55
C LEU A 4 2.83 -20.05 -20.44
N ARG A 5 1.86 -19.30 -20.95
CA ARG A 5 0.41 -19.59 -20.96
C ARG A 5 -0.14 -20.17 -19.64
N TRP A 6 0.32 -19.61 -18.50
CA TRP A 6 -0.11 -20.10 -17.19
C TRP A 6 -1.56 -19.77 -16.88
N ILE A 7 -2.04 -18.66 -17.41
CA ILE A 7 -3.39 -18.13 -17.26
C ILE A 7 -3.68 -17.29 -18.52
N ASP A 8 -4.89 -17.33 -19.01
CA ASP A 8 -5.32 -16.46 -20.10
C ASP A 8 -5.56 -15.03 -19.61
N ASP A 9 -5.68 -14.08 -20.55
CA ASP A 9 -5.79 -12.67 -20.24
C ASP A 9 -7.09 -12.34 -19.50
N ALA A 10 -8.18 -13.06 -19.73
CA ALA A 10 -9.47 -12.84 -19.09
C ALA A 10 -9.42 -13.26 -17.61
N HIS A 11 -8.92 -14.46 -17.32
CA HIS A 11 -8.76 -14.95 -15.95
C HIS A 11 -7.73 -14.13 -15.18
N TYR A 12 -6.65 -13.66 -15.84
CA TYR A 12 -5.67 -12.77 -15.23
C TYR A 12 -6.30 -11.42 -14.85
N ALA A 13 -7.11 -10.84 -15.74
CA ALA A 13 -7.81 -9.59 -15.45
C ALA A 13 -8.78 -9.74 -14.27
N GLN A 14 -9.51 -10.89 -14.17
CA GLN A 14 -10.37 -11.19 -13.03
C GLN A 14 -9.58 -11.32 -11.73
N LEU A 15 -8.44 -12.02 -11.74
CA LEU A 15 -7.58 -12.18 -10.58
C LEU A 15 -7.04 -10.83 -10.10
N VAL A 16 -6.59 -9.97 -11.02
CA VAL A 16 -6.12 -8.61 -10.69
C VAL A 16 -7.27 -7.75 -10.14
N ALA A 17 -8.46 -7.82 -10.74
CA ALA A 17 -9.65 -7.11 -10.25
C ALA A 17 -10.03 -7.57 -8.83
N TYR A 18 -9.93 -8.86 -8.54
CA TYR A 18 -10.11 -9.41 -7.20
C TYR A 18 -9.10 -8.83 -6.20
N CYS A 19 -7.80 -8.85 -6.53
CA CYS A 19 -6.77 -8.29 -5.67
C CYS A 19 -6.95 -6.77 -5.42
N HIS A 20 -7.42 -6.02 -6.42
CA HIS A 20 -7.76 -4.60 -6.26
C HIS A 20 -8.96 -4.35 -5.35
N ALA A 21 -9.84 -5.32 -5.22
CA ALA A 21 -11.01 -5.23 -4.35
C ALA A 21 -10.66 -5.45 -2.87
N LEU A 22 -9.62 -6.20 -2.59
CA LEU A 22 -9.22 -6.55 -1.23
C LEU A 22 -8.20 -5.57 -0.64
N PRO A 23 -8.11 -5.49 0.70
CA PRO A 23 -6.99 -4.82 1.34
C PRO A 23 -5.69 -5.61 1.13
N GLY A 24 -4.60 -4.88 1.03
CA GLY A 24 -3.26 -5.44 0.88
C GLY A 24 -2.54 -5.02 -0.40
N PRO A 25 -1.28 -5.46 -0.56
CA PRO A 25 -0.44 -5.13 -1.72
C PRO A 25 -0.87 -5.92 -2.95
N THR A 26 -1.67 -5.32 -3.82
CA THR A 26 -2.30 -5.95 -5.00
C THR A 26 -1.32 -6.74 -5.87
N SER A 27 -0.13 -6.20 -6.14
CA SER A 27 0.90 -6.89 -6.95
C SER A 27 1.41 -8.16 -6.29
N SER A 28 1.62 -8.11 -4.97
CA SER A 28 2.07 -9.26 -4.19
C SER A 28 0.96 -10.29 -4.03
N GLN A 29 -0.29 -9.86 -3.84
CA GLN A 29 -1.45 -10.76 -3.82
C GLN A 29 -1.62 -11.47 -5.15
N ALA A 30 -1.52 -10.75 -6.28
CA ALA A 30 -1.60 -11.35 -7.61
C ALA A 30 -0.47 -12.37 -7.85
N GLY A 31 0.77 -12.04 -7.51
CA GLY A 31 1.90 -12.95 -7.59
C GLY A 31 1.74 -14.19 -6.71
N PHE A 32 1.27 -14.01 -5.48
CA PHE A 32 0.97 -15.07 -4.51
C PHE A 32 -0.10 -16.04 -5.06
N LEU A 33 -1.22 -15.52 -5.58
CA LEU A 33 -2.29 -16.36 -6.15
C LEU A 33 -1.86 -17.06 -7.43
N LEU A 34 -1.03 -16.44 -8.27
CA LEU A 34 -0.43 -17.10 -9.44
C LEU A 34 0.52 -18.22 -9.02
N GLY A 35 1.30 -18.02 -7.98
CA GLY A 35 2.11 -19.07 -7.37
C GLY A 35 1.26 -20.23 -6.83
N TRP A 36 0.13 -19.89 -6.18
CA TRP A 36 -0.84 -20.87 -5.71
C TRP A 36 -1.43 -21.71 -6.85
N LEU A 37 -1.80 -21.05 -7.94
CA LEU A 37 -2.30 -21.72 -9.15
C LEU A 37 -1.32 -22.79 -9.68
N ARG A 38 -0.02 -22.53 -9.56
CA ARG A 38 1.04 -23.40 -10.12
C ARG A 38 1.47 -24.54 -9.21
N ALA A 39 1.61 -24.30 -7.93
CA ALA A 39 2.17 -25.26 -6.99
C ALA A 39 1.54 -25.16 -5.58
N GLY A 40 0.27 -24.75 -5.51
CA GLY A 40 -0.46 -24.65 -4.25
C GLY A 40 0.17 -23.68 -3.24
N PRO A 41 -0.02 -23.90 -1.93
CA PRO A 41 0.49 -22.99 -0.90
C PRO A 41 2.01 -22.77 -0.95
N VAL A 42 2.76 -23.80 -1.28
CA VAL A 42 4.24 -23.70 -1.40
C VAL A 42 4.62 -22.78 -2.55
N GLY A 43 3.96 -22.91 -3.71
CA GLY A 43 4.17 -22.03 -4.85
C GLY A 43 3.80 -20.58 -4.55
N ALA A 44 2.74 -20.37 -3.77
CA ALA A 44 2.32 -19.03 -3.32
C ALA A 44 3.37 -18.34 -2.45
N ILE A 45 3.88 -19.05 -1.44
CA ILE A 45 4.95 -18.55 -0.55
C ILE A 45 6.23 -18.31 -1.35
N ALA A 46 6.64 -19.23 -2.22
CA ALA A 46 7.84 -19.11 -3.04
C ALA A 46 7.75 -17.88 -3.97
N ALA A 47 6.61 -17.65 -4.63
CA ALA A 47 6.40 -16.50 -5.50
C ALA A 47 6.46 -15.18 -4.72
N TRP A 48 5.84 -15.12 -3.53
CA TRP A 48 5.90 -13.95 -2.65
C TRP A 48 7.33 -13.69 -2.16
N LEU A 49 8.04 -14.70 -1.70
CA LEU A 49 9.43 -14.57 -1.24
C LEU A 49 10.34 -14.10 -2.38
N ALA A 50 10.25 -14.70 -3.57
CA ALA A 50 11.07 -14.31 -4.71
C ALA A 50 10.85 -12.84 -5.12
N PHE A 51 9.63 -12.32 -4.97
CA PHE A 51 9.29 -10.94 -5.30
C PHE A 51 9.70 -9.96 -4.19
N THR A 52 9.66 -10.38 -2.92
CA THR A 52 9.80 -9.50 -1.76
C THR A 52 11.19 -9.54 -1.14
N ALA A 53 11.84 -10.72 -1.08
CA ALA A 53 13.09 -10.90 -0.35
C ALA A 53 14.25 -10.02 -0.83
N PRO A 54 14.47 -9.78 -2.13
CA PRO A 54 15.57 -8.91 -2.55
C PRO A 54 15.43 -7.49 -2.02
N SER A 55 14.26 -6.88 -2.17
CA SER A 55 14.01 -5.53 -1.68
C SER A 55 14.02 -5.46 -0.15
N ALA A 56 13.45 -6.46 0.53
CA ALA A 56 13.47 -6.54 1.99
C ALA A 56 14.91 -6.62 2.54
N ALA A 57 15.77 -7.42 1.92
CA ALA A 57 17.17 -7.53 2.30
C ALA A 57 17.92 -6.20 2.16
N VAL A 58 17.72 -5.48 1.05
CA VAL A 58 18.33 -4.15 0.84
C VAL A 58 17.82 -3.16 1.89
N MET A 59 16.51 -3.17 2.20
CA MET A 59 15.90 -2.29 3.19
C MET A 59 16.43 -2.56 4.61
N ILE A 60 16.60 -3.83 4.99
CA ILE A 60 17.21 -4.22 6.28
C ILE A 60 18.67 -3.77 6.34
N ALA A 61 19.45 -4.03 5.27
CA ALA A 61 20.84 -3.63 5.21
C ALA A 61 20.99 -2.09 5.33
N LEU A 62 20.12 -1.33 4.69
CA LEU A 62 20.09 0.14 4.80
C LEU A 62 19.81 0.59 6.24
N ALA A 63 18.84 -0.03 6.91
CA ALA A 63 18.51 0.30 8.30
C ALA A 63 19.70 0.05 9.25
N ILE A 64 20.40 -1.07 9.07
CA ILE A 64 21.58 -1.43 9.86
C ILE A 64 22.75 -0.49 9.55
N ALA A 65 22.98 -0.17 8.26
CA ALA A 65 24.07 0.71 7.82
C ALA A 65 23.92 2.14 8.36
N LEU A 66 22.69 2.65 8.43
CA LEU A 66 22.41 3.97 9.00
C LEU A 66 22.64 3.99 10.53
N GLY A 67 22.60 2.84 11.21
CA GLY A 67 22.89 2.72 12.63
C GLY A 67 21.96 3.51 13.55
N ALA A 68 22.18 3.42 14.87
CA ALA A 68 21.40 4.15 15.87
C ALA A 68 21.81 5.62 15.99
N GLY A 69 23.08 5.93 15.75
CA GLY A 69 23.67 7.26 15.95
C GLY A 69 23.66 8.17 14.72
N ALA A 70 23.35 7.66 13.55
CA ALA A 70 23.22 8.50 12.36
C ALA A 70 21.95 9.33 12.46
N ASP A 71 22.09 10.66 12.39
CA ASP A 71 20.94 11.51 12.13
C ASP A 71 20.73 11.61 10.62
N PRO A 72 19.69 10.93 10.10
CA PRO A 72 19.43 10.96 8.67
C PRO A 72 19.12 12.36 8.14
N SER A 73 18.73 13.29 9.01
CA SER A 73 18.42 14.66 8.60
C SER A 73 19.65 15.46 8.18
N ALA A 74 20.83 15.05 8.64
CA ALA A 74 22.09 15.74 8.35
C ALA A 74 22.69 15.41 6.97
N SER A 75 22.17 14.42 6.26
CA SER A 75 22.71 13.99 4.96
C SER A 75 21.90 14.57 3.81
N GLY A 76 22.55 15.24 2.85
CA GLY A 76 21.89 15.89 1.71
C GLY A 76 21.05 14.95 0.86
N TRP A 77 21.51 13.70 0.63
CA TRP A 77 20.73 12.72 -0.13
C TRP A 77 19.39 12.35 0.56
N ILE A 78 19.35 12.32 1.90
CA ILE A 78 18.11 12.08 2.65
C ILE A 78 17.17 13.29 2.59
N ALA A 79 17.72 14.51 2.63
CA ALA A 79 16.93 15.71 2.41
C ALA A 79 16.30 15.70 1.01
N GLY A 80 17.02 15.25 -0.01
CA GLY A 80 16.49 15.04 -1.36
C GLY A 80 15.34 14.03 -1.40
N ILE A 81 15.46 12.88 -0.70
CA ILE A 81 14.35 11.92 -0.56
C ILE A 81 13.14 12.57 0.10
N LYS A 82 13.34 13.26 1.23
CA LYS A 82 12.25 13.92 1.96
C LYS A 82 11.48 14.91 1.09
N ALA A 83 12.19 15.66 0.23
CA ALA A 83 11.57 16.60 -0.68
C ALA A 83 10.67 15.92 -1.74
N ILE A 84 11.01 14.69 -2.16
CA ILE A 84 10.26 13.96 -3.19
C ILE A 84 9.02 13.26 -2.62
N VAL A 85 9.05 12.82 -1.35
CA VAL A 85 7.94 12.07 -0.74
C VAL A 85 6.58 12.76 -0.91
N PRO A 86 6.42 14.07 -0.68
CA PRO A 86 5.15 14.76 -0.94
C PRO A 86 4.70 14.65 -2.40
N ALA A 87 5.62 14.78 -3.35
CA ALA A 87 5.31 14.71 -4.78
C ALA A 87 4.81 13.30 -5.16
N VAL A 88 5.45 12.25 -4.64
CA VAL A 88 5.04 10.86 -4.88
C VAL A 88 3.68 10.57 -4.26
N VAL A 89 3.46 10.99 -3.01
CA VAL A 89 2.15 10.80 -2.34
C VAL A 89 1.06 11.60 -3.04
N LEU A 90 1.31 12.85 -3.43
CA LEU A 90 0.37 13.66 -4.20
C LEU A 90 0.03 13.01 -5.55
N HIS A 91 1.03 12.45 -6.25
CA HIS A 91 0.80 11.72 -7.49
C HIS A 91 -0.09 10.48 -7.26
N ALA A 92 0.15 9.72 -6.18
CA ALA A 92 -0.66 8.57 -5.79
C ALA A 92 -2.11 8.98 -5.45
N VAL A 93 -2.30 10.02 -4.62
CA VAL A 93 -3.64 10.57 -4.30
C VAL A 93 -4.38 10.99 -5.56
N ALA A 94 -3.71 11.73 -6.46
CA ALA A 94 -4.30 12.16 -7.72
C ALA A 94 -4.67 10.97 -8.62
N GLY A 95 -3.87 9.91 -8.64
CA GLY A 95 -4.16 8.67 -9.35
C GLY A 95 -5.39 7.95 -8.79
N MET A 96 -5.42 7.76 -7.46
CA MET A 96 -6.53 7.13 -6.75
C MET A 96 -7.83 7.96 -6.89
N ALA A 97 -7.76 9.27 -6.74
CA ALA A 97 -8.92 10.15 -6.90
C ALA A 97 -9.56 10.02 -8.30
N ARG A 98 -8.75 9.97 -9.37
CA ARG A 98 -9.25 9.80 -10.74
C ARG A 98 -9.89 8.44 -10.99
N THR A 99 -9.41 7.39 -10.32
CA THR A 99 -9.88 6.01 -10.54
C THR A 99 -11.00 5.62 -9.58
N LEU A 100 -10.87 5.96 -8.30
CA LEU A 100 -11.74 5.49 -7.21
C LEU A 100 -12.82 6.52 -6.82
N CYS A 101 -12.55 7.84 -6.97
CA CYS A 101 -13.49 8.91 -6.58
C CYS A 101 -14.27 9.47 -7.78
N ARG A 102 -14.75 8.61 -8.67
CA ARG A 102 -15.58 9.05 -9.81
C ARG A 102 -17.00 9.33 -9.36
N GLY A 103 -17.47 10.56 -9.61
CA GLY A 103 -18.81 11.05 -9.26
C GLY A 103 -18.88 11.71 -7.88
N ALA A 104 -19.85 12.62 -7.72
CA ALA A 104 -19.98 13.48 -6.52
C ALA A 104 -20.11 12.67 -5.21
N ALA A 105 -20.82 11.55 -5.23
CA ALA A 105 -21.02 10.71 -4.05
C ALA A 105 -19.72 10.15 -3.49
N ARG A 106 -18.83 9.63 -4.34
CA ARG A 106 -17.54 9.10 -3.91
C ARG A 106 -16.57 10.21 -3.47
N VAL A 107 -16.61 11.36 -4.12
CA VAL A 107 -15.84 12.54 -3.69
C VAL A 107 -16.31 12.98 -2.31
N ALA A 108 -17.62 13.05 -2.06
CA ALA A 108 -18.18 13.40 -0.75
C ALA A 108 -17.73 12.40 0.34
N ILE A 109 -17.76 11.08 0.05
CA ILE A 109 -17.26 10.05 0.99
C ILE A 109 -15.78 10.29 1.29
N ALA A 110 -14.94 10.52 0.27
CA ALA A 110 -13.51 10.81 0.46
C ALA A 110 -13.29 12.07 1.30
N THR A 111 -14.03 13.14 1.03
CA THR A 111 -13.95 14.41 1.79
C THR A 111 -14.35 14.21 3.25
N VAL A 112 -15.44 13.49 3.52
CA VAL A 112 -15.87 13.19 4.89
C VAL A 112 -14.84 12.34 5.62
N ALA A 113 -14.32 11.29 4.99
CA ALA A 113 -13.31 10.43 5.60
C ALA A 113 -12.00 11.21 5.90
N GLY A 114 -11.52 12.02 4.94
CA GLY A 114 -10.37 12.90 5.17
C GLY A 114 -10.64 13.94 6.26
N GLY A 115 -11.85 14.50 6.31
CA GLY A 115 -12.27 15.43 7.38
C GLY A 115 -12.28 14.78 8.76
N ILE A 116 -12.70 13.51 8.88
CA ILE A 116 -12.64 12.75 10.14
C ILE A 116 -11.18 12.62 10.60
N THR A 117 -10.28 12.23 9.68
CA THR A 117 -8.85 12.08 9.97
C THR A 117 -8.22 13.38 10.41
N LEU A 118 -8.54 14.51 9.75
CA LEU A 118 -8.00 15.85 10.09
C LEU A 118 -8.56 16.42 11.41
N ALA A 119 -9.80 16.07 11.75
CA ALA A 119 -10.50 16.66 12.90
C ALA A 119 -10.36 15.86 14.19
N TRP A 120 -9.98 14.58 14.10
CA TRP A 120 -10.01 13.69 15.24
C TRP A 120 -8.71 12.88 15.38
N THR A 121 -7.86 13.29 16.30
CA THR A 121 -6.57 12.64 16.60
C THR A 121 -6.75 11.50 17.61
N HIS A 122 -7.29 10.36 17.16
CA HIS A 122 -7.51 9.20 18.02
C HIS A 122 -7.05 7.92 17.30
N PRO A 123 -6.47 6.94 17.99
CA PRO A 123 -5.99 5.70 17.36
C PRO A 123 -7.01 4.90 16.54
N LEU A 124 -8.31 5.20 16.68
CA LEU A 124 -9.40 4.57 15.93
C LEU A 124 -9.91 5.41 14.76
N GLU A 125 -9.34 6.60 14.52
CA GLU A 125 -9.84 7.55 13.51
C GLU A 125 -9.94 6.91 12.11
N GLN A 126 -8.90 6.19 11.70
CA GLN A 126 -8.85 5.54 10.39
C GLN A 126 -9.87 4.40 10.28
N LEU A 127 -10.04 3.60 11.33
CA LEU A 127 -11.07 2.55 11.39
C LEU A 127 -12.47 3.15 11.26
N VAL A 128 -12.73 4.24 11.97
CA VAL A 128 -14.01 4.96 11.91
C VAL A 128 -14.22 5.57 10.52
N ALA A 129 -13.21 6.21 9.94
CA ALA A 129 -13.29 6.77 8.59
C ALA A 129 -13.59 5.69 7.53
N ILE A 130 -12.93 4.52 7.63
CA ILE A 130 -13.19 3.36 6.76
C ILE A 130 -14.61 2.81 6.97
N ALA A 131 -15.05 2.65 8.22
CA ALA A 131 -16.40 2.16 8.55
C ALA A 131 -17.49 3.11 8.04
N VAL A 132 -17.32 4.42 8.26
CA VAL A 132 -18.22 5.46 7.74
C VAL A 132 -18.24 5.41 6.20
N GLY A 133 -17.08 5.24 5.56
CA GLY A 133 -16.99 5.08 4.12
C GLY A 133 -17.74 3.85 3.61
N ALA A 134 -17.64 2.72 4.28
CA ALA A 134 -18.37 1.49 3.93
C ALA A 134 -19.90 1.70 4.04
N LEU A 135 -20.37 2.25 5.16
CA LEU A 135 -21.79 2.50 5.39
C LEU A 135 -22.35 3.53 4.40
N ALA A 136 -21.63 4.65 4.19
CA ALA A 136 -22.01 5.65 3.19
C ALA A 136 -22.01 5.07 1.77
N GLY A 137 -21.09 4.17 1.46
CA GLY A 137 -21.07 3.44 0.20
C GLY A 137 -22.35 2.66 -0.04
N VAL A 138 -22.81 1.91 0.96
CA VAL A 138 -24.09 1.15 0.88
C VAL A 138 -25.29 2.10 0.75
N ALA A 139 -25.29 3.19 1.52
CA ALA A 139 -26.44 4.11 1.55
C ALA A 139 -26.58 4.96 0.27
N VAL A 140 -25.44 5.48 -0.23
CA VAL A 140 -25.45 6.52 -1.29
C VAL A 140 -25.19 5.95 -2.69
N LEU A 141 -24.25 4.98 -2.82
CA LEU A 141 -23.93 4.42 -4.13
C LEU A 141 -25.04 3.50 -4.67
N GLY A 142 -25.93 3.00 -3.79
CA GLY A 142 -27.12 2.25 -4.17
C GLY A 142 -28.21 3.10 -4.81
N VAL A 143 -28.32 4.36 -4.38
CA VAL A 143 -29.36 5.30 -4.83
C VAL A 143 -28.95 6.03 -6.12
N ALA A 144 -27.66 6.27 -6.31
CA ALA A 144 -27.12 7.03 -7.43
C ALA A 144 -27.16 6.31 -8.81
N GLY A 145 -27.92 5.21 -8.88
CA GLY A 145 -28.15 4.48 -10.14
C GLY A 145 -27.09 3.41 -10.40
N SER A 146 -27.57 2.28 -10.81
CA SER A 146 -26.96 1.01 -11.19
C SER A 146 -25.66 1.07 -12.01
N GLY A 147 -24.69 1.85 -11.57
CA GLY A 147 -23.32 1.72 -12.05
C GLY A 147 -22.80 0.38 -11.53
N ARG A 148 -22.90 -0.68 -12.34
CA ARG A 148 -22.16 -1.93 -12.12
C ARG A 148 -20.74 -1.54 -11.73
N TYR A 149 -20.26 -2.09 -10.62
CA TYR A 149 -18.85 -1.99 -10.25
C TYR A 149 -18.02 -2.38 -11.47
N ARG A 150 -17.47 -1.38 -12.16
CA ARG A 150 -16.42 -1.60 -13.14
C ARG A 150 -15.12 -1.60 -12.33
N PRO A 151 -14.44 -2.74 -12.19
CA PRO A 151 -13.07 -2.74 -11.71
C PRO A 151 -12.33 -1.65 -12.47
N ALA A 152 -11.56 -0.82 -11.78
CA ALA A 152 -10.69 0.13 -12.46
C ALA A 152 -9.82 -0.70 -13.40
N ALA A 153 -10.15 -0.65 -14.70
CA ALA A 153 -9.34 -1.29 -15.71
C ALA A 153 -7.93 -0.76 -15.48
N THR A 154 -7.02 -1.65 -15.20
CA THR A 154 -5.62 -1.36 -15.04
C THR A 154 -5.23 -0.48 -16.21
N ALA A 155 -4.98 0.80 -15.93
CA ALA A 155 -4.21 1.61 -16.82
C ALA A 155 -2.83 0.94 -16.86
N ALA A 156 -2.62 0.10 -17.84
CA ALA A 156 -1.29 -0.35 -18.20
C ALA A 156 -0.47 0.93 -18.40
N PRO A 157 0.79 0.98 -17.94
CA PRO A 157 1.62 2.17 -18.05
C PRO A 157 1.83 2.65 -19.48
N ASN A 158 1.41 1.91 -20.47
CA ASN A 158 1.52 2.20 -21.90
C ASN A 158 0.13 2.18 -22.56
N GLY A 159 -0.69 3.17 -22.32
CA GLY A 159 -1.69 3.80 -23.17
C GLY A 159 -2.59 2.98 -24.16
N ALA A 160 -2.57 1.67 -24.16
CA ALA A 160 -3.33 0.82 -25.07
C ALA A 160 -4.44 0.07 -24.34
N ALA A 161 -5.42 0.81 -23.81
CA ALA A 161 -6.70 0.22 -23.44
C ALA A 161 -7.57 0.14 -24.72
N HIS A 162 -7.63 -1.03 -25.35
CA HIS A 162 -8.63 -1.31 -26.37
C HIS A 162 -10.02 -1.29 -25.71
N PRO A 163 -10.93 -0.40 -26.14
CA PRO A 163 -12.30 -0.32 -25.60
C PRO A 163 -13.10 -1.62 -25.78
N ASP A 164 -12.72 -2.43 -26.78
CA ASP A 164 -13.38 -3.71 -27.07
C ASP A 164 -13.00 -4.85 -26.10
N ALA A 165 -11.88 -4.75 -25.37
CA ALA A 165 -11.50 -5.74 -24.37
C ALA A 165 -12.41 -5.69 -23.13
N ALA A 166 -12.88 -4.50 -22.77
CA ALA A 166 -13.80 -4.30 -21.65
C ALA A 166 -15.22 -4.84 -21.95
N ALA A 167 -15.69 -4.68 -23.18
CA ALA A 167 -17.01 -5.16 -23.60
C ALA A 167 -17.05 -6.69 -23.74
N ARG A 168 -15.94 -7.33 -24.15
CA ARG A 168 -15.83 -8.78 -24.24
C ARG A 168 -15.71 -9.47 -22.88
N SER A 169 -15.21 -8.78 -21.84
CA SER A 169 -15.15 -9.31 -20.47
C SER A 169 -16.52 -9.45 -19.81
N GLU A 170 -17.53 -8.73 -20.28
CA GLU A 170 -18.89 -8.77 -19.72
C GLU A 170 -19.72 -9.96 -20.22
N SER A 171 -19.39 -10.53 -21.39
CA SER A 171 -20.19 -11.59 -22.02
C SER A 171 -19.66 -13.02 -21.82
N MET A 172 -18.48 -13.15 -21.27
CA MET A 172 -17.84 -14.47 -21.10
C MET A 172 -17.31 -14.61 -19.67
N MET A 173 -18.21 -14.93 -18.72
CA MET A 173 -17.77 -15.60 -17.48
C MET A 173 -17.40 -17.03 -17.88
N PRO A 174 -16.11 -17.41 -17.87
CA PRO A 174 -15.76 -18.81 -17.96
C PRO A 174 -16.31 -19.49 -16.71
N ASP A 175 -17.06 -20.57 -16.89
CA ASP A 175 -17.74 -21.29 -15.79
C ASP A 175 -16.78 -21.93 -14.78
N ALA A 176 -15.46 -21.90 -15.01
CA ALA A 176 -14.44 -22.39 -14.09
C ALA A 176 -13.15 -21.57 -14.17
N HIS A 177 -12.85 -20.79 -13.11
CA HIS A 177 -11.53 -20.19 -12.95
C HIS A 177 -10.51 -21.29 -12.63
N PRO A 178 -9.31 -21.31 -13.27
CA PRO A 178 -8.31 -22.37 -13.06
C PRO A 178 -7.72 -22.41 -11.64
N LEU A 179 -7.89 -21.34 -10.84
CA LEU A 179 -7.41 -21.28 -9.47
C LEU A 179 -8.39 -21.98 -8.52
N HIS A 180 -7.96 -23.10 -7.97
CA HIS A 180 -8.68 -23.83 -6.94
C HIS A 180 -8.00 -23.68 -5.58
N ILE A 181 -8.73 -23.09 -4.62
CA ILE A 181 -8.35 -23.06 -3.21
C ILE A 181 -9.37 -23.93 -2.47
N SER A 182 -8.92 -25.02 -1.87
CA SER A 182 -9.79 -25.93 -1.14
C SER A 182 -10.43 -25.21 0.08
N ARG A 183 -11.63 -25.64 0.48
CA ARG A 183 -12.30 -25.08 1.67
C ARG A 183 -11.44 -25.22 2.93
N ALA A 184 -10.71 -26.33 3.07
CA ALA A 184 -9.82 -26.55 4.20
C ALA A 184 -8.65 -25.53 4.21
N ALA A 185 -8.03 -25.29 3.04
CA ALA A 185 -6.97 -24.27 2.93
C ALA A 185 -7.50 -22.85 3.19
N ALA A 186 -8.69 -22.52 2.66
CA ALA A 186 -9.33 -21.23 2.92
C ALA A 186 -9.65 -21.03 4.41
N LEU A 187 -10.17 -22.04 5.08
CA LEU A 187 -10.43 -22.02 6.52
C LEU A 187 -9.13 -21.88 7.32
N ALA A 188 -8.08 -22.61 6.96
CA ALA A 188 -6.76 -22.47 7.60
C ALA A 188 -6.22 -21.04 7.45
N CYS A 189 -6.28 -20.44 6.25
CA CYS A 189 -5.90 -19.04 6.03
C CYS A 189 -6.77 -18.08 6.85
N ALA A 190 -8.08 -18.31 6.93
CA ALA A 190 -8.98 -17.48 7.73
C ALA A 190 -8.67 -17.57 9.23
N THR A 191 -8.36 -18.77 9.73
CA THR A 191 -7.95 -18.97 11.14
C THR A 191 -6.63 -18.26 11.43
N LEU A 192 -5.62 -18.40 10.56
CA LEU A 192 -4.34 -17.71 10.70
C LEU A 192 -4.51 -16.18 10.65
N LEU A 193 -5.36 -15.68 9.77
CA LEU A 193 -5.70 -14.26 9.69
C LEU A 193 -6.34 -13.78 11.00
N ALA A 194 -7.35 -14.52 11.49
CA ALA A 194 -8.02 -14.19 12.76
C ALA A 194 -7.02 -14.19 13.93
N MET A 195 -6.14 -15.19 14.01
CA MET A 195 -5.10 -15.26 15.03
C MET A 195 -4.13 -14.07 14.95
N ALA A 196 -3.70 -13.69 13.75
CA ALA A 196 -2.82 -12.54 13.55
C ALA A 196 -3.49 -11.22 13.99
N LEU A 197 -4.76 -11.01 13.63
CA LEU A 197 -5.52 -9.82 14.00
C LEU A 197 -5.81 -9.77 15.50
N VAL A 198 -6.26 -10.88 16.09
CA VAL A 198 -6.49 -10.97 17.55
C VAL A 198 -5.18 -10.79 18.31
N GLY A 199 -4.10 -11.42 17.85
CA GLY A 199 -2.76 -11.24 18.43
C GLY A 199 -2.30 -9.78 18.41
N ALA A 200 -2.51 -9.08 17.30
CA ALA A 200 -2.20 -7.65 17.20
C ALA A 200 -3.07 -6.78 18.11
N LEU A 201 -4.35 -7.13 18.28
CA LEU A 201 -5.27 -6.43 19.20
C LEU A 201 -4.89 -6.63 20.67
N LEU A 202 -4.46 -7.83 21.04
CA LEU A 202 -4.06 -8.16 22.42
C LEU A 202 -2.66 -7.63 22.77
N ALA A 203 -1.75 -7.56 21.79
CA ALA A 203 -0.38 -7.11 21.96
C ALA A 203 -0.15 -5.73 21.31
N ARG A 204 -1.05 -4.78 21.54
CA ARG A 204 -0.98 -3.44 20.90
C ARG A 204 0.32 -2.70 21.12
N ASP A 205 0.93 -2.86 22.30
CA ASP A 205 2.22 -2.26 22.66
C ASP A 205 3.41 -3.08 22.12
N GLY A 206 3.12 -4.16 21.40
CA GLY A 206 4.13 -5.03 20.79
C GLY A 206 4.71 -4.44 19.49
N ARG A 207 6.00 -4.71 19.27
CA ARG A 207 6.74 -4.23 18.09
C ARG A 207 6.16 -4.71 16.74
N ILE A 208 5.27 -5.71 16.70
CA ILE A 208 4.73 -6.33 15.47
C ILE A 208 3.31 -5.88 15.17
N ALA A 209 2.52 -5.55 16.19
CA ALA A 209 1.12 -5.17 16.04
C ALA A 209 0.87 -4.05 15.00
N PRO A 210 1.65 -2.97 14.94
CA PRO A 210 1.48 -1.89 13.96
C PRO A 210 1.53 -2.40 12.52
N TYR A 211 2.42 -3.34 12.21
CA TYR A 211 2.57 -3.89 10.85
C TYR A 211 1.40 -4.79 10.46
N VAL A 212 0.88 -5.60 11.39
CA VAL A 212 -0.32 -6.43 11.14
C VAL A 212 -1.53 -5.54 10.89
N SER A 213 -1.73 -4.52 11.72
CA SER A 213 -2.83 -3.57 11.61
C SER A 213 -2.77 -2.80 10.28
N ALA A 214 -1.61 -2.24 9.95
CA ALA A 214 -1.40 -1.56 8.69
C ALA A 214 -1.67 -2.48 7.50
N GLY A 215 -1.11 -3.71 7.51
CA GLY A 215 -1.30 -4.69 6.43
C GLY A 215 -2.76 -5.11 6.21
N ALA A 216 -3.57 -5.11 7.27
CA ALA A 216 -5.00 -5.44 7.21
C ALA A 216 -5.87 -4.29 6.70
N LEU A 217 -5.44 -3.03 6.85
CA LEU A 217 -6.24 -1.84 6.59
C LEU A 217 -5.88 -1.12 5.30
N VAL A 218 -4.81 -1.51 4.62
CA VAL A 218 -4.41 -0.89 3.35
C VAL A 218 -5.32 -1.31 2.21
N PHE A 219 -6.10 -0.37 1.68
CA PHE A 219 -6.90 -0.54 0.47
C PHE A 219 -6.37 0.36 -0.65
N GLY A 220 -6.44 -0.10 -1.89
CA GLY A 220 -6.21 0.75 -3.07
C GLY A 220 -4.76 1.03 -3.47
N GLY A 221 -3.77 0.46 -2.76
CA GLY A 221 -2.36 0.57 -3.17
C GLY A 221 -1.36 0.77 -2.03
N GLY A 222 -0.08 0.55 -2.33
CA GLY A 222 1.00 0.58 -1.32
C GLY A 222 1.22 1.92 -0.62
N HIS A 223 0.83 3.04 -1.26
CA HIS A 223 1.03 4.38 -0.68
C HIS A 223 0.15 4.66 0.55
N VAL A 224 -0.97 3.95 0.70
CA VAL A 224 -1.89 4.07 1.85
C VAL A 224 -1.25 3.52 3.14
N VAL A 225 -0.21 2.72 3.03
CA VAL A 225 0.52 2.20 4.19
C VAL A 225 1.21 3.30 4.99
N LEU A 226 1.52 4.44 4.35
CA LEU A 226 2.24 5.56 4.97
C LEU A 226 1.52 6.09 6.22
N PRO A 227 0.29 6.64 6.15
CA PRO A 227 -0.39 7.18 7.33
C PRO A 227 -0.66 6.12 8.40
N LEU A 228 -0.92 4.86 7.99
CA LEU A 228 -1.18 3.77 8.92
C LEU A 228 0.04 3.42 9.77
N LEU A 229 1.22 3.31 9.15
CA LEU A 229 2.46 3.04 9.87
C LEU A 229 2.95 4.25 10.66
N GLU A 230 2.75 5.45 10.13
CA GLU A 230 3.20 6.68 10.79
C GLU A 230 2.46 6.91 12.10
N ALA A 231 1.13 6.77 12.10
CA ALA A 231 0.31 6.93 13.30
C ALA A 231 0.74 6.00 14.45
N ASP A 232 1.16 4.79 14.14
CA ASP A 232 1.53 3.79 15.15
C ASP A 232 3.03 3.80 15.54
N LEU A 233 3.91 4.27 14.65
CA LEU A 233 5.37 4.15 14.82
C LEU A 233 6.06 5.46 15.17
N VAL A 234 5.49 6.61 14.78
CA VAL A 234 6.11 7.93 14.95
C VAL A 234 5.36 8.74 16.02
N PRO A 235 6.08 9.41 16.94
CA PRO A 235 7.54 9.44 17.15
C PRO A 235 8.04 8.31 18.08
N GLY A 236 7.17 7.48 18.62
CA GLY A 236 7.45 6.57 19.72
C GLY A 236 8.52 5.51 19.41
N ILE A 237 8.42 4.86 18.24
CA ILE A 237 9.28 3.73 17.85
C ILE A 237 10.37 4.21 16.88
N VAL A 238 10.02 5.03 15.90
CA VAL A 238 10.93 5.57 14.87
C VAL A 238 10.72 7.08 14.79
N ASP A 239 11.79 7.86 14.62
CA ASP A 239 11.67 9.30 14.37
C ASP A 239 11.16 9.60 12.95
N GLN A 240 10.55 10.79 12.80
CA GLN A 240 9.95 11.24 11.54
C GLN A 240 10.94 11.23 10.38
N SER A 241 12.19 11.62 10.62
CA SER A 241 13.21 11.68 9.58
C SER A 241 13.57 10.29 9.06
N ARG A 242 13.73 9.31 9.96
CA ARG A 242 13.96 7.90 9.58
C ARG A 242 12.76 7.30 8.87
N PHE A 243 11.55 7.60 9.33
CA PHE A 243 10.32 7.13 8.69
C PHE A 243 10.26 7.59 7.23
N LEU A 244 10.45 8.88 6.97
CA LEU A 244 10.43 9.45 5.62
C LEU A 244 11.61 8.95 4.76
N ALA A 245 12.81 8.80 5.34
CA ALA A 245 13.96 8.22 4.66
C ALA A 245 13.67 6.77 4.22
N GLY A 246 13.08 5.96 5.10
CA GLY A 246 12.66 4.59 4.77
C GLY A 246 11.61 4.54 3.68
N TYR A 247 10.63 5.45 3.72
CA TYR A 247 9.60 5.55 2.68
C TYR A 247 10.21 5.93 1.32
N GLY A 248 11.07 6.96 1.28
CA GLY A 248 11.77 7.34 0.07
C GLY A 248 12.65 6.22 -0.48
N ALA A 249 13.41 5.53 0.39
CA ALA A 249 14.22 4.37 -0.02
C ALA A 249 13.35 3.24 -0.61
N ALA A 250 12.19 2.94 0.00
CA ALA A 250 11.27 1.94 -0.53
C ALA A 250 10.69 2.31 -1.91
N GLN A 251 10.64 3.59 -2.26
CA GLN A 251 10.27 4.04 -3.61
C GLN A 251 11.41 3.86 -4.62
N ALA A 252 12.66 3.99 -4.18
CA ALA A 252 13.83 3.85 -5.06
C ALA A 252 14.16 2.39 -5.37
N ILE A 253 13.88 1.47 -4.44
CA ILE A 253 14.24 0.06 -4.55
C ILE A 253 13.14 -0.68 -5.34
N PRO A 254 13.49 -1.43 -6.40
CA PRO A 254 12.52 -2.22 -7.14
C PRO A 254 11.96 -3.35 -6.26
N GLY A 255 10.63 -3.35 -6.06
CA GLY A 255 9.94 -4.32 -5.21
C GLY A 255 8.61 -3.78 -4.70
N PRO A 256 7.92 -4.54 -3.84
CA PRO A 256 6.68 -4.06 -3.24
C PRO A 256 6.96 -2.98 -2.20
N LEU A 257 6.21 -1.87 -2.24
CA LEU A 257 6.38 -0.73 -1.30
C LEU A 257 6.25 -1.14 0.18
N PHE A 258 5.52 -2.20 0.44
CA PHE A 258 5.37 -2.78 1.79
C PHE A 258 6.70 -3.22 2.44
N THR A 259 7.78 -3.34 1.66
CA THR A 259 9.12 -3.60 2.22
C THR A 259 9.68 -2.45 3.06
N ILE A 260 9.00 -1.30 3.09
CA ILE A 260 9.26 -0.28 4.11
C ILE A 260 9.19 -0.87 5.54
N ALA A 261 8.32 -1.87 5.78
CA ALA A 261 8.25 -2.56 7.07
C ALA A 261 9.57 -3.25 7.44
N SER A 262 10.31 -3.77 6.46
CA SER A 262 11.63 -4.37 6.69
C SER A 262 12.60 -3.36 7.27
N TYR A 263 12.62 -2.14 6.70
CA TYR A 263 13.45 -1.05 7.18
C TYR A 263 13.02 -0.55 8.55
N LEU A 264 11.73 -0.33 8.76
CA LEU A 264 11.20 0.22 10.01
C LEU A 264 11.37 -0.76 11.17
N GLY A 265 11.13 -2.05 10.95
CA GLY A 265 11.36 -3.10 11.97
C GLY A 265 12.83 -3.20 12.35
N ALA A 266 13.73 -3.19 11.37
CA ALA A 266 15.17 -3.20 11.62
C ALA A 266 15.65 -1.90 12.30
N SER A 267 15.18 -0.74 11.86
CA SER A 267 15.53 0.57 12.45
C SER A 267 15.06 0.69 13.90
N ALA A 268 13.87 0.18 14.21
CA ALA A 268 13.35 0.16 15.59
C ALA A 268 14.24 -0.68 16.51
N ALA A 269 14.72 -1.83 16.03
CA ALA A 269 15.63 -2.69 16.79
C ALA A 269 17.01 -2.05 16.98
N VAL A 270 17.57 -1.45 15.93
CA VAL A 270 18.85 -0.71 16.01
C VAL A 270 18.75 0.44 17.03
N ARG A 271 17.65 1.19 17.03
CA ARG A 271 17.41 2.25 18.04
C ARG A 271 17.33 1.71 19.46
N ALA A 272 16.78 0.53 19.65
CA ALA A 272 16.71 -0.15 20.95
C ALA A 272 18.07 -0.69 21.44
N GLY A 273 19.13 -0.58 20.62
CA GLY A 273 20.46 -1.10 20.94
C GLY A 273 20.63 -2.59 20.64
N ASP A 274 19.71 -3.18 19.87
CA ASP A 274 19.76 -4.58 19.49
C ASP A 274 20.96 -4.83 18.53
N SER A 275 21.49 -6.05 18.51
CA SER A 275 22.53 -6.44 17.56
C SER A 275 22.03 -6.41 16.12
N SER A 276 22.95 -6.30 15.15
CA SER A 276 22.59 -6.33 13.71
C SER A 276 21.82 -7.59 13.31
N GLY A 277 22.13 -8.74 13.94
CA GLY A 277 21.40 -9.99 13.71
C GLY A 277 19.96 -9.92 14.23
N SER A 278 19.75 -9.37 15.43
CA SER A 278 18.42 -9.13 15.99
C SER A 278 17.63 -8.11 15.14
N ALA A 279 18.28 -7.04 14.70
CA ALA A 279 17.67 -6.04 13.82
C ALA A 279 17.21 -6.66 12.49
N ALA A 280 18.02 -7.56 11.90
CA ALA A 280 17.62 -8.28 10.69
C ALA A 280 16.37 -9.16 10.93
N LEU A 281 16.33 -9.88 12.05
CA LEU A 281 15.16 -10.71 12.41
C LEU A 281 13.91 -9.87 12.62
N TRP A 282 14.00 -8.72 13.28
CA TRP A 282 12.88 -7.80 13.44
C TRP A 282 12.40 -7.22 12.10
N GLY A 283 13.32 -6.90 11.18
CA GLY A 283 12.99 -6.49 9.82
C GLY A 283 12.26 -7.58 9.04
N ILE A 284 12.69 -8.85 9.14
CA ILE A 284 12.01 -10.00 8.52
C ILE A 284 10.61 -10.19 9.15
N ALA A 285 10.52 -10.15 10.48
CA ALA A 285 9.26 -10.32 11.19
C ALA A 285 8.24 -9.23 10.84
N ALA A 286 8.66 -7.96 10.77
CA ALA A 286 7.83 -6.84 10.36
C ALA A 286 7.36 -6.98 8.90
N THR A 287 8.24 -7.49 8.02
CA THR A 287 7.88 -7.80 6.62
C THR A 287 6.80 -8.89 6.57
N ALA A 288 7.01 -9.99 7.25
CA ALA A 288 6.01 -11.06 7.30
C ALA A 288 4.68 -10.56 7.88
N ALA A 289 4.73 -9.76 8.94
CA ALA A 289 3.56 -9.22 9.63
C ALA A 289 2.71 -8.31 8.74
N ILE A 290 3.32 -7.42 7.96
CA ILE A 290 2.56 -6.48 7.12
C ILE A 290 1.96 -7.15 5.87
N PHE A 291 2.61 -8.19 5.34
CA PHE A 291 2.09 -8.91 4.18
C PHE A 291 1.04 -9.96 4.55
N ALA A 292 1.17 -10.61 5.71
CA ALA A 292 0.34 -11.75 6.09
C ALA A 292 -1.16 -11.47 6.01
N PRO A 293 -1.73 -10.37 6.54
CA PRO A 293 -3.16 -10.13 6.49
C PRO A 293 -3.70 -10.10 5.07
N GLY A 294 -3.04 -9.34 4.16
CA GLY A 294 -3.46 -9.21 2.78
C GLY A 294 -3.36 -10.52 1.99
N LEU A 295 -2.29 -11.29 2.19
CA LEU A 295 -2.09 -12.57 1.49
C LEU A 295 -3.05 -13.65 2.00
N LEU A 296 -3.22 -13.75 3.33
CA LEU A 296 -4.16 -14.70 3.94
C LEU A 296 -5.61 -14.38 3.53
N LEU A 297 -5.97 -13.09 3.52
CA LEU A 297 -7.29 -12.65 3.06
C LEU A 297 -7.51 -13.00 1.59
N ALA A 298 -6.51 -12.78 0.73
CA ALA A 298 -6.60 -13.13 -0.69
C ALA A 298 -6.83 -14.64 -0.89
N ALA A 299 -6.24 -15.50 -0.06
CA ALA A 299 -6.48 -16.93 -0.13
C ALA A 299 -7.85 -17.33 0.45
N CYS A 300 -8.21 -16.82 1.63
CA CYS A 300 -9.44 -17.25 2.30
C CYS A 300 -10.72 -16.73 1.64
N ALA A 301 -10.70 -15.53 1.06
CA ALA A 301 -11.87 -14.95 0.41
C ALA A 301 -12.11 -15.46 -1.03
N TRP A 302 -11.11 -16.07 -1.67
CA TRP A 302 -11.21 -16.53 -3.05
C TRP A 302 -12.42 -17.45 -3.32
N PRO A 303 -12.68 -18.52 -2.53
CA PRO A 303 -13.82 -19.40 -2.78
C PRO A 303 -15.19 -18.71 -2.68
N ALA A 304 -15.28 -17.65 -1.90
CA ALA A 304 -16.52 -16.89 -1.71
C ALA A 304 -16.65 -15.70 -2.69
N TRP A 305 -15.61 -15.38 -3.44
CA TRP A 305 -15.57 -14.17 -4.28
C TRP A 305 -16.67 -14.10 -5.33
N SER A 306 -16.96 -15.22 -6.01
CA SER A 306 -18.00 -15.28 -7.03
C SER A 306 -19.40 -14.95 -6.47
N ALA A 307 -19.68 -15.32 -5.22
CA ALA A 307 -20.91 -14.97 -4.54
C ALA A 307 -20.88 -13.49 -4.07
N LEU A 308 -19.78 -13.06 -3.46
CA LEU A 308 -19.61 -11.70 -2.92
C LEU A 308 -19.69 -10.63 -4.01
N SER A 309 -19.04 -10.87 -5.16
CA SER A 309 -19.03 -9.94 -6.29
C SER A 309 -20.41 -9.75 -6.95
N ARG A 310 -21.33 -10.69 -6.74
CA ARG A 310 -22.72 -10.60 -7.20
C ARG A 310 -23.64 -9.84 -6.21
N MET A 311 -23.17 -9.56 -4.99
CA MET A 311 -23.94 -8.86 -3.94
C MET A 311 -23.76 -7.34 -4.10
N PRO A 312 -24.80 -6.59 -4.54
CA PRO A 312 -24.67 -5.14 -4.80
C PRO A 312 -24.19 -4.38 -3.56
N ARG A 313 -24.74 -4.71 -2.40
CA ARG A 313 -24.39 -4.05 -1.13
C ARG A 313 -22.91 -4.23 -0.77
N ALA A 314 -22.36 -5.43 -0.98
CA ALA A 314 -20.94 -5.69 -0.72
C ALA A 314 -20.04 -4.86 -1.64
N MET A 315 -20.38 -4.75 -2.90
CA MET A 315 -19.63 -3.96 -3.88
C MET A 315 -19.77 -2.46 -3.63
N GLN A 316 -20.93 -1.99 -3.16
CA GLN A 316 -21.15 -0.61 -2.75
C GLN A 316 -20.34 -0.25 -1.51
N ALA A 317 -20.34 -1.11 -0.48
CA ALA A 317 -19.50 -0.96 0.71
C ALA A 317 -18.02 -0.84 0.33
N LEU A 318 -17.54 -1.76 -0.51
CA LEU A 318 -16.18 -1.76 -1.01
C LEU A 318 -15.81 -0.47 -1.77
N GLY A 319 -16.70 0.01 -2.62
CA GLY A 319 -16.54 1.29 -3.32
C GLY A 319 -16.47 2.49 -2.36
N GLY A 320 -17.24 2.44 -1.28
CA GLY A 320 -17.20 3.45 -0.21
C GLY A 320 -15.89 3.41 0.59
N VAL A 321 -15.40 2.21 0.93
CA VAL A 321 -14.10 2.03 1.59
C VAL A 321 -12.97 2.59 0.72
N GLN A 322 -12.94 2.27 -0.57
CA GLN A 322 -11.92 2.74 -1.49
C GLN A 322 -11.91 4.28 -1.61
N ALA A 323 -13.09 4.90 -1.63
CA ALA A 323 -13.21 6.36 -1.62
C ALA A 323 -12.72 6.96 -0.30
N ALA A 324 -13.10 6.38 0.85
CA ALA A 324 -12.66 6.82 2.18
C ALA A 324 -11.14 6.77 2.33
N VAL A 325 -10.52 5.67 1.91
CA VAL A 325 -9.06 5.51 1.94
C VAL A 325 -8.34 6.57 1.09
N THR A 326 -8.92 6.96 -0.05
CA THR A 326 -8.35 8.07 -0.84
C THR A 326 -8.38 9.39 -0.05
N GLY A 327 -9.44 9.63 0.72
CA GLY A 327 -9.56 10.80 1.62
C GLY A 327 -8.56 10.77 2.77
N ILE A 328 -8.39 9.63 3.42
CA ILE A 328 -7.40 9.43 4.49
C ILE A 328 -5.98 9.72 3.99
N LEU A 329 -5.62 9.20 2.81
CA LEU A 329 -4.29 9.46 2.24
C LEU A 329 -4.09 10.94 1.87
N ALA A 330 -5.15 11.63 1.41
CA ALA A 330 -5.10 13.06 1.15
C ALA A 330 -4.92 13.88 2.45
N ALA A 331 -5.59 13.48 3.53
CA ALA A 331 -5.42 14.07 4.85
C ALA A 331 -3.98 13.90 5.36
N ALA A 332 -3.44 12.68 5.28
CA ALA A 332 -2.05 12.41 5.66
C ALA A 332 -1.03 13.21 4.86
N LEU A 333 -1.26 13.44 3.57
CA LEU A 333 -0.40 14.31 2.76
C LEU A 333 -0.37 15.74 3.32
N ILE A 334 -1.52 16.26 3.72
CA ILE A 334 -1.64 17.65 4.24
C ILE A 334 -0.97 17.76 5.61
N GLU A 335 -1.26 16.85 6.53
CA GLU A 335 -0.84 17.00 7.94
C GLU A 335 0.59 16.57 8.22
N ILE A 336 1.03 15.52 7.58
CA ILE A 336 2.22 14.77 7.99
C ILE A 336 3.35 14.94 6.98
N VAL A 337 3.07 14.63 5.72
CA VAL A 337 4.12 14.55 4.70
C VAL A 337 4.59 15.93 4.26
N VAL A 338 3.68 16.87 4.05
CA VAL A 338 4.04 18.21 3.58
C VAL A 338 4.85 18.99 4.64
N PRO A 339 4.41 19.14 5.89
CA PRO A 339 5.20 19.85 6.91
C PRO A 339 6.56 19.22 7.17
N ALA A 340 6.59 17.87 7.32
CA ALA A 340 7.83 17.15 7.63
C ALA A 340 8.86 17.21 6.51
N SER A 341 8.42 17.35 5.25
CA SER A 341 9.30 17.38 4.09
C SER A 341 9.77 18.80 3.73
N LEU A 342 8.95 19.82 4.05
CA LEU A 342 9.22 21.20 3.70
C LEU A 342 9.70 22.05 4.90
N ALA A 343 9.79 21.47 6.08
CA ALA A 343 10.24 22.16 7.30
C ALA A 343 11.68 21.79 7.67
N PRO A 344 12.70 22.41 7.08
CA PRO A 344 13.99 22.56 7.71
C PRO A 344 14.09 23.96 8.32
N ALA A 345 14.27 24.03 9.62
CA ALA A 345 14.79 25.19 10.32
C ALA A 345 14.24 26.60 9.90
N GLY A 346 12.97 26.71 9.56
CA GLY A 346 12.29 28.01 9.42
C GLY A 346 12.46 28.77 8.10
N ARG A 347 13.16 28.23 7.12
CA ARG A 347 13.13 28.72 5.73
C ARG A 347 12.67 27.57 4.85
N ALA A 348 11.54 27.76 4.13
CA ALA A 348 11.19 26.89 3.01
C ALA A 348 12.37 26.97 2.03
N ASP A 349 13.19 25.91 2.00
CA ASP A 349 14.32 25.90 1.09
C ASP A 349 13.75 25.83 -0.33
N LEU A 350 13.91 26.90 -1.09
CA LEU A 350 13.39 27.00 -2.46
C LEU A 350 13.87 25.82 -3.32
N TRP A 351 15.05 25.28 -3.02
CA TRP A 351 15.57 24.09 -3.70
C TRP A 351 14.77 22.84 -3.41
N LEU A 352 14.37 22.61 -2.16
CA LEU A 352 13.53 21.44 -1.81
C LEU A 352 12.14 21.55 -2.45
N CYS A 353 11.57 22.74 -2.47
CA CYS A 353 10.31 23.01 -3.18
C CYS A 353 10.46 22.78 -4.70
N ALA A 354 11.57 23.23 -5.29
CA ALA A 354 11.86 23.02 -6.72
C ALA A 354 12.04 21.54 -7.03
N ILE A 355 12.77 20.78 -6.20
CA ILE A 355 12.92 19.32 -6.34
C ILE A 355 11.55 18.63 -6.25
N ALA A 356 10.71 18.98 -5.30
CA ALA A 356 9.36 18.41 -5.17
C ALA A 356 8.48 18.71 -6.39
N ALA A 357 8.51 19.96 -6.89
CA ALA A 357 7.75 20.34 -8.08
C ALA A 357 8.23 19.62 -9.33
N LEU A 358 9.53 19.54 -9.56
CA LEU A 358 10.13 18.81 -10.68
C LEU A 358 9.81 17.31 -10.61
N ALA A 359 9.88 16.73 -9.40
CA ALA A 359 9.52 15.34 -9.17
C ALA A 359 8.05 15.07 -9.54
N PHE A 360 7.14 15.95 -9.11
CA PHE A 360 5.72 15.81 -9.44
C PHE A 360 5.46 15.92 -10.95
N VAL A 361 6.10 16.88 -11.63
CA VAL A 361 6.00 17.04 -13.09
C VAL A 361 6.54 15.80 -13.81
N ALA A 362 7.71 15.29 -13.41
CA ALA A 362 8.29 14.07 -14.00
C ALA A 362 7.35 12.85 -13.84
N LEU A 363 6.81 12.65 -12.64
CA LEU A 363 5.81 11.59 -12.38
C LEU A 363 4.55 11.77 -13.23
N ARG A 364 4.12 13.01 -13.43
CA ARG A 364 2.95 13.35 -14.24
C ARG A 364 3.17 13.05 -15.73
N TRP A 365 4.39 13.13 -16.20
CA TRP A 365 4.81 12.77 -17.56
C TRP A 365 5.13 11.28 -17.72
N GLY A 366 4.92 10.47 -16.67
CA GLY A 366 5.07 9.02 -16.73
C GLY A 366 6.46 8.50 -16.36
N ALA A 367 7.31 9.33 -15.77
CA ALA A 367 8.57 8.84 -15.21
C ALA A 367 8.28 7.83 -14.08
N PRO A 368 8.99 6.70 -14.01
CA PRO A 368 8.84 5.76 -12.93
C PRO A 368 9.27 6.38 -11.58
N ALA A 369 8.56 6.07 -10.49
CA ALA A 369 8.83 6.64 -9.17
C ALA A 369 10.27 6.41 -8.70
N TRP A 370 10.86 5.25 -9.01
CA TRP A 370 12.24 4.94 -8.63
C TRP A 370 13.28 5.86 -9.29
N THR A 371 13.09 6.24 -10.57
CA THR A 371 14.01 7.17 -11.26
C THR A 371 13.94 8.55 -10.66
N VAL A 372 12.73 9.01 -10.32
CA VAL A 372 12.49 10.31 -9.67
C VAL A 372 13.14 10.33 -8.29
N THR A 373 13.01 9.25 -7.53
CA THR A 373 13.63 9.15 -6.19
C THR A 373 15.14 9.13 -6.25
N VAL A 374 15.73 8.34 -7.17
CA VAL A 374 17.19 8.33 -7.34
C VAL A 374 17.70 9.71 -7.78
N ALA A 375 17.02 10.37 -8.73
CA ALA A 375 17.38 11.72 -9.14
C ALA A 375 17.34 12.71 -7.97
N GLY A 376 16.35 12.62 -7.11
CA GLY A 376 16.27 13.48 -5.94
C GLY A 376 17.32 13.21 -4.86
N CYS A 377 17.68 11.94 -4.65
CA CYS A 377 18.83 11.61 -3.79
C CYS A 377 20.11 12.30 -4.29
N LEU A 378 20.36 12.21 -5.61
CA LEU A 378 21.54 12.81 -6.23
C LEU A 378 21.51 14.35 -6.17
N LEU A 379 20.35 14.96 -6.46
CA LEU A 379 20.18 16.41 -6.38
C LEU A 379 20.30 16.91 -4.94
N GLY A 380 19.76 16.17 -3.96
CA GLY A 380 19.90 16.50 -2.55
C GLY A 380 21.36 16.43 -2.09
N ALA A 381 22.09 15.39 -2.44
CA ALA A 381 23.50 15.26 -2.15
C ALA A 381 24.36 16.39 -2.78
N LEU A 382 24.08 16.76 -4.02
CA LEU A 382 24.83 17.79 -4.73
C LEU A 382 24.51 19.22 -4.28
N ALA A 383 23.32 19.46 -3.76
CA ALA A 383 22.84 20.81 -3.42
C ALA A 383 23.01 21.14 -1.93
N LEU A 384 23.13 20.15 -1.04
CA LEU A 384 23.07 20.31 0.41
C LEU A 384 24.29 19.74 1.15
N ASP A 385 25.16 18.95 0.51
CA ASP A 385 26.50 18.57 0.94
C ASP A 385 27.53 19.54 0.32
#